data_c37a2841b565efd7164cee30bf33986c
#
_entry.id   c37a2841b565efd7164cee30bf33986c
#
_cell.length_a   1.000
_cell.length_b   1.000
_cell.length_c   1.000
_cell.angle_alpha   90.00
_cell.angle_beta   90.00
_cell.angle_gamma   90.00
#
_symmetry.space_group_name_H-M   'P 1'
#
loop_
_entity.id
_entity.type
_entity.pdbx_description
1 polymer ?
#
loop_
_entity_poly.entity_id
_entity_poly.type
_entity_poly.pdbx_seq_one_letter_code
_entity_poly.pdbx_strand_id
1 'polypeptide(L)'
;CYVKDGQAIGIGAGQQSRIHCTRLAGSKADNWYLRRHPKVLALPFVDGIRRPDRDNAIDVYISDECDDVLADGAWQRVFKERPEPLTVQERKDWVARQSGVTVGSDAFFPFGDNVERARKSGVTYIAEPGGSIRDDNVIETANKYGITMAFTGQRLFHH
;
A
#
# COMPACT_ATOMS: atom_id res chain seq x y z
N CYS A 1 -6.09 -1.49 8.42
CA CYS A 1 -4.95 -0.59 8.62
C CYS A 1 -3.64 -1.37 8.46
N TYR A 2 -2.72 -0.87 7.64
CA TYR A 2 -1.36 -1.39 7.50
C TYR A 2 -0.42 -0.52 8.33
N VAL A 3 0.41 -1.17 9.14
CA VAL A 3 1.32 -0.51 10.09
C VAL A 3 2.73 -1.04 9.87
N LYS A 4 3.72 -0.14 9.92
CA LYS A 4 5.13 -0.51 9.91
C LYS A 4 5.91 0.44 10.83
N ASP A 5 6.76 -0.13 11.67
CA ASP A 5 7.63 0.61 12.59
C ASP A 5 6.87 1.66 13.44
N GLY A 6 5.68 1.28 13.94
CA GLY A 6 4.81 2.15 14.73
C GLY A 6 4.04 3.21 13.94
N GLN A 7 4.12 3.21 12.62
CA GLN A 7 3.43 4.16 11.76
C GLN A 7 2.32 3.48 10.95
N ALA A 8 1.12 4.08 10.91
CA ALA A 8 0.08 3.71 9.97
C ALA A 8 0.50 4.16 8.56
N ILE A 9 0.72 3.19 7.66
CA ILE A 9 1.20 3.43 6.30
C ILE A 9 0.11 3.29 5.23
N GLY A 10 -1.04 2.72 5.59
CA GLY A 10 -2.19 2.63 4.71
C GLY A 10 -3.47 2.32 5.50
N ILE A 11 -4.50 3.11 5.27
CA ILE A 11 -5.81 2.95 5.90
C ILE A 11 -6.87 2.83 4.82
N GLY A 12 -7.72 1.81 4.90
CA GLY A 12 -8.88 1.60 4.06
C GLY A 12 -10.14 1.55 4.92
N ALA A 13 -11.10 2.41 4.60
CA ALA A 13 -12.38 2.48 5.28
C ALA A 13 -13.48 2.90 4.30
N GLY A 14 -14.75 2.70 4.69
CA GLY A 14 -15.90 3.16 3.91
C GLY A 14 -16.10 2.44 2.57
N GLN A 15 -15.53 1.24 2.41
CA GLN A 15 -15.65 0.47 1.18
C GLN A 15 -16.82 -0.53 1.24
N GLN A 16 -17.30 -0.97 0.09
CA GLN A 16 -18.43 -1.89 -0.05
C GLN A 16 -18.16 -3.30 0.46
N SER A 17 -16.89 -3.68 0.62
CA SER A 17 -16.49 -4.99 1.13
C SER A 17 -15.15 -4.94 1.85
N ARG A 18 -14.91 -5.94 2.71
CA ARG A 18 -13.64 -6.07 3.43
C ARG A 18 -12.44 -6.17 2.49
N ILE A 19 -12.54 -6.94 1.42
CA ILE A 19 -11.45 -7.04 0.45
C ILE A 19 -11.15 -5.71 -0.24
N HIS A 20 -12.12 -4.86 -0.49
CA HIS A 20 -11.90 -3.53 -1.04
C HIS A 20 -11.19 -2.62 -0.03
N CYS A 21 -11.54 -2.70 1.27
CA CYS A 21 -10.77 -2.01 2.33
C CYS A 21 -9.32 -2.47 2.36
N THR A 22 -9.09 -3.79 2.31
CA THR A 22 -7.75 -4.38 2.32
C THR A 22 -6.93 -3.96 1.09
N ARG A 23 -7.55 -3.90 -0.09
CA ARG A 23 -6.91 -3.43 -1.34
C ARG A 23 -6.55 -1.95 -1.26
N LEU A 24 -7.48 -1.10 -0.83
CA LEU A 24 -7.25 0.34 -0.71
C LEU A 24 -6.13 0.65 0.29
N ALA A 25 -6.19 0.04 1.47
CA ALA A 25 -5.16 0.20 2.49
C ALA A 25 -3.79 -0.30 2.00
N GLY A 26 -3.77 -1.46 1.34
CA GLY A 26 -2.56 -2.04 0.76
C GLY A 26 -1.96 -1.17 -0.34
N SER A 27 -2.77 -0.59 -1.23
CA SER A 27 -2.28 0.33 -2.27
C SER A 27 -1.66 1.58 -1.67
N LYS A 28 -2.24 2.12 -0.59
CA LYS A 28 -1.63 3.25 0.14
C LYS A 28 -0.31 2.86 0.81
N ALA A 29 -0.23 1.66 1.38
CA ALA A 29 1.01 1.14 1.97
C ALA A 29 2.09 0.93 0.90
N ASP A 30 1.73 0.44 -0.29
CA ASP A 30 2.63 0.29 -1.43
C ASP A 30 3.15 1.66 -1.89
N ASN A 31 2.29 2.68 -1.99
CA ASN A 31 2.68 4.04 -2.34
C ASN A 31 3.61 4.66 -1.29
N TRP A 32 3.33 4.43 0.00
CA TRP A 32 4.22 4.88 1.08
C TRP A 32 5.63 4.30 0.91
N TYR A 33 5.76 3.05 0.49
CA TYR A 33 7.04 2.40 0.25
C TYR A 33 7.69 2.86 -1.06
N LEU A 34 6.90 3.04 -2.14
CA LEU A 34 7.37 3.54 -3.44
C LEU A 34 7.97 4.95 -3.35
N ARG A 35 7.47 5.80 -2.45
CA ARG A 35 8.04 7.14 -2.23
C ARG A 35 9.52 7.12 -1.78
N ARG A 36 10.04 5.97 -1.36
CA ARG A 36 11.44 5.73 -1.00
C ARG A 36 12.27 5.11 -2.12
N HIS A 37 11.67 4.87 -3.28
CA HIS A 37 12.40 4.31 -4.41
C HIS A 37 13.52 5.28 -4.85
N PRO A 38 14.74 4.79 -5.20
CA PRO A 38 15.87 5.65 -5.59
C PRO A 38 15.53 6.64 -6.70
N LYS A 39 14.78 6.24 -7.73
CA LYS A 39 14.32 7.14 -8.79
C LYS A 39 13.43 8.28 -8.24
N VAL A 40 12.59 8.01 -7.25
CA VAL A 40 11.72 9.03 -6.62
C VAL A 40 12.54 10.00 -5.79
N LEU A 41 13.51 9.50 -5.04
CA LEU A 41 14.40 10.33 -4.24
C LEU A 41 15.32 11.21 -5.09
N ALA A 42 15.65 10.77 -6.31
CA ALA A 42 16.50 11.48 -7.26
C ALA A 42 15.74 12.39 -8.25
N LEU A 43 14.42 12.56 -8.10
CA LEU A 43 13.64 13.40 -9.00
C LEU A 43 14.19 14.84 -9.06
N PRO A 44 14.52 15.35 -10.26
CA PRO A 44 15.20 16.62 -10.45
C PRO A 44 14.22 17.80 -10.43
N PHE A 45 13.61 18.06 -9.29
CA PHE A 45 12.64 19.16 -9.14
C PHE A 45 13.23 20.52 -9.45
N VAL A 46 12.41 21.41 -10.03
CA VAL A 46 12.78 22.82 -10.22
C VAL A 46 13.03 23.52 -8.89
N ASP A 47 13.91 24.51 -8.89
CA ASP A 47 14.20 25.28 -7.69
C ASP A 47 12.96 26.05 -7.23
N GLY A 48 12.73 26.06 -5.92
CA GLY A 48 11.58 26.74 -5.32
C GLY A 48 10.23 26.10 -5.55
N ILE A 49 10.17 24.85 -6.03
CA ILE A 49 8.90 24.12 -6.14
C ILE A 49 8.18 24.07 -4.79
N ARG A 50 6.89 24.40 -4.77
CA ARG A 50 6.11 24.36 -3.54
C ARG A 50 5.84 22.92 -3.12
N ARG A 51 5.80 22.67 -1.82
CA ARG A 51 5.57 21.34 -1.25
C ARG A 51 4.34 20.62 -1.81
N PRO A 52 3.15 21.26 -1.94
CA PRO A 52 1.98 20.57 -2.51
C PRO A 52 2.21 20.12 -3.95
N ASP A 53 2.86 20.95 -4.77
CA ASP A 53 3.12 20.62 -6.18
C ASP A 53 4.12 19.47 -6.30
N ARG A 54 5.15 19.47 -5.46
CA ARG A 54 6.13 18.38 -5.34
C ARG A 54 5.47 17.08 -4.91
N ASP A 55 4.65 17.11 -3.86
CA ASP A 55 3.98 15.92 -3.32
C ASP A 55 3.01 15.32 -4.34
N ASN A 56 2.24 16.17 -5.04
CA ASN A 56 1.37 15.75 -6.12
C ASN A 56 2.14 15.11 -7.29
N ALA A 57 3.24 15.72 -7.70
CA ALA A 57 4.07 15.17 -8.77
C ALA A 57 4.65 13.79 -8.41
N ILE A 58 5.05 13.59 -7.15
CA ILE A 58 5.49 12.28 -6.67
C ILE A 58 4.35 11.27 -6.74
N ASP A 59 3.14 11.63 -6.27
CA ASP A 59 1.99 10.73 -6.29
C ASP A 59 1.63 10.28 -7.70
N VAL A 60 1.62 11.20 -8.67
CA VAL A 60 1.39 10.87 -10.08
C VAL A 60 2.52 10.03 -10.65
N TYR A 61 3.79 10.39 -10.36
CA TYR A 61 4.96 9.69 -10.89
C TYR A 61 5.04 8.21 -10.45
N ILE A 62 4.62 7.89 -9.21
CA ILE A 62 4.61 6.51 -8.70
C ILE A 62 3.37 5.71 -9.10
N SER A 63 2.35 6.35 -9.68
CA SER A 63 1.09 5.74 -10.09
C SER A 63 1.14 5.12 -11.49
N ASP A 64 0.03 4.53 -11.92
CA ASP A 64 -0.15 4.07 -13.30
C ASP A 64 -0.36 5.23 -14.28
N GLU A 65 -0.57 6.45 -13.77
CA GLU A 65 -0.76 7.70 -14.52
C GLU A 65 0.55 8.50 -14.63
N CYS A 66 1.70 7.84 -14.50
CA CYS A 66 3.03 8.46 -14.55
C CYS A 66 3.23 9.34 -15.80
N ASP A 67 2.65 8.94 -16.93
CA ASP A 67 2.74 9.68 -18.19
C ASP A 67 2.14 11.09 -18.09
N ASP A 68 1.19 11.34 -17.21
CA ASP A 68 0.54 12.65 -17.06
C ASP A 68 1.53 13.72 -16.56
N VAL A 69 2.40 13.37 -15.61
CA VAL A 69 3.43 14.28 -15.11
C VAL A 69 4.66 14.36 -16.01
N LEU A 70 4.85 13.35 -16.88
CA LEU A 70 5.97 13.27 -17.83
C LEU A 70 5.60 13.78 -19.23
N ALA A 71 4.35 14.16 -19.48
CA ALA A 71 3.90 14.72 -20.75
C ALA A 71 4.60 16.06 -21.06
N ASP A 72 4.76 16.35 -22.36
CA ASP A 72 5.28 17.63 -22.81
C ASP A 72 4.37 18.78 -22.35
N GLY A 73 5.00 19.85 -21.81
CA GLY A 73 4.27 20.97 -21.20
C GLY A 73 3.91 20.75 -19.73
N ALA A 74 3.90 19.50 -19.24
CA ALA A 74 3.66 19.19 -17.82
C ALA A 74 4.98 19.07 -17.05
N TRP A 75 5.90 18.21 -17.52
CA TRP A 75 7.14 17.95 -16.79
C TRP A 75 8.00 19.20 -16.61
N GLN A 76 8.05 20.12 -17.58
CA GLN A 76 8.85 21.34 -17.52
C GLN A 76 8.44 22.28 -16.37
N ARG A 77 7.21 22.14 -15.87
CA ARG A 77 6.71 22.94 -14.73
C ARG A 77 7.21 22.42 -13.39
N VAL A 78 7.66 21.17 -13.37
CA VAL A 78 7.92 20.41 -12.13
C VAL A 78 9.38 20.00 -12.03
N PHE A 79 9.99 19.63 -13.16
CA PHE A 79 11.35 19.08 -13.21
C PHE A 79 12.28 19.95 -14.04
N LYS A 80 13.57 19.94 -13.69
CA LYS A 80 14.67 20.61 -14.46
C LYS A 80 14.97 19.89 -15.76
N GLU A 81 14.79 18.57 -15.75
CA GLU A 81 14.92 17.67 -16.90
C GLU A 81 13.86 16.57 -16.79
N ARG A 82 13.48 15.98 -17.91
CA ARG A 82 12.46 14.93 -17.92
C ARG A 82 13.01 13.66 -17.29
N PRO A 83 12.46 13.22 -16.13
CA PRO A 83 12.90 11.98 -15.51
C PRO A 83 12.49 10.76 -16.34
N GLU A 84 13.27 9.69 -16.21
CA GLU A 84 12.88 8.38 -16.71
C GLU A 84 11.65 7.86 -15.94
N PRO A 85 10.66 7.26 -16.61
CA PRO A 85 9.48 6.75 -15.92
C PRO A 85 9.85 5.62 -14.94
N LEU A 86 9.07 5.50 -13.88
CA LEU A 86 9.11 4.36 -12.99
C LEU A 86 8.23 3.25 -13.57
N THR A 87 8.87 2.24 -14.16
CA THR A 87 8.15 1.16 -14.84
C THR A 87 7.32 0.30 -13.90
N VAL A 88 6.31 -0.38 -14.44
CA VAL A 88 5.48 -1.32 -13.67
C VAL A 88 6.33 -2.41 -13.01
N GLN A 89 7.37 -2.90 -13.72
CA GLN A 89 8.26 -3.93 -13.18
C GLN A 89 9.10 -3.40 -12.02
N GLU A 90 9.68 -2.20 -12.16
CA GLU A 90 10.45 -1.55 -11.08
C GLU A 90 9.59 -1.32 -9.83
N ARG A 91 8.34 -0.88 -10.00
CA ARG A 91 7.40 -0.73 -8.88
C ARG A 91 7.12 -2.05 -8.18
N LYS A 92 6.83 -3.11 -8.95
CA LYS A 92 6.59 -4.45 -8.38
C LYS A 92 7.81 -4.99 -7.63
N ASP A 93 8.99 -4.88 -8.23
CA ASP A 93 10.24 -5.36 -7.63
C ASP A 93 10.58 -4.60 -6.35
N TRP A 94 10.30 -3.30 -6.31
CA TRP A 94 10.53 -2.50 -5.11
C TRP A 94 9.56 -2.86 -4.00
N VAL A 95 8.25 -2.93 -4.29
CA VAL A 95 7.23 -3.31 -3.30
C VAL A 95 7.48 -4.72 -2.77
N ALA A 96 7.94 -5.65 -3.61
CA ALA A 96 8.27 -7.01 -3.19
C ALA A 96 9.39 -7.10 -2.13
N ARG A 97 10.19 -6.04 -1.95
CA ARG A 97 11.23 -5.97 -0.91
C ARG A 97 10.66 -5.57 0.46
N GLN A 98 9.42 -5.08 0.51
CA GLN A 98 8.78 -4.69 1.75
C GLN A 98 8.45 -5.93 2.60
N SER A 99 8.76 -5.85 3.89
CA SER A 99 8.48 -6.91 4.86
C SER A 99 8.23 -6.31 6.25
N GLY A 100 7.80 -7.15 7.20
CA GLY A 100 7.57 -6.71 8.58
C GLY A 100 6.38 -5.76 8.72
N VAL A 101 5.45 -5.79 7.78
CA VAL A 101 4.20 -5.01 7.87
C VAL A 101 3.17 -5.78 8.69
N THR A 102 2.44 -5.08 9.52
CA THR A 102 1.30 -5.61 10.29
C THR A 102 0.00 -5.08 9.69
N VAL A 103 -0.99 -5.95 9.55
CA VAL A 103 -2.38 -5.56 9.25
C VAL A 103 -3.24 -5.71 10.48
N GLY A 104 -3.93 -4.64 10.85
CA GLY A 104 -5.01 -4.65 11.82
C GLY A 104 -6.36 -4.49 11.13
N SER A 105 -7.36 -5.29 11.51
CA SER A 105 -8.72 -5.20 11.00
C SER A 105 -9.72 -5.04 12.15
N ASP A 106 -10.69 -4.16 11.96
CA ASP A 106 -11.79 -3.90 12.90
C ASP A 106 -12.90 -4.98 12.88
N ALA A 107 -12.87 -5.86 11.86
CA ALA A 107 -13.75 -7.01 11.74
C ALA A 107 -13.02 -8.20 11.10
N PHE A 108 -13.64 -9.39 11.15
CA PHE A 108 -13.06 -10.61 10.59
C PHE A 108 -12.80 -10.50 9.07
N PHE A 109 -11.83 -11.25 8.59
CA PHE A 109 -11.67 -11.50 7.16
C PHE A 109 -12.64 -12.57 6.71
N PRO A 110 -13.51 -12.30 5.72
CA PRO A 110 -14.48 -13.27 5.26
C PRO A 110 -13.85 -14.43 4.47
N PHE A 111 -12.69 -14.19 3.82
CA PHE A 111 -11.97 -15.16 2.99
C PHE A 111 -10.47 -14.92 3.02
N GLY A 112 -9.70 -15.94 2.64
CA GLY A 112 -8.25 -15.88 2.53
C GLY A 112 -7.70 -14.89 1.49
N ASP A 113 -8.53 -14.37 0.58
CA ASP A 113 -8.15 -13.37 -0.41
C ASP A 113 -7.65 -12.07 0.24
N ASN A 114 -8.12 -11.74 1.45
CA ASN A 114 -7.62 -10.62 2.25
C ASN A 114 -6.15 -10.86 2.66
N VAL A 115 -5.82 -12.10 3.05
CA VAL A 115 -4.44 -12.49 3.39
C VAL A 115 -3.55 -12.48 2.14
N GLU A 116 -4.06 -13.01 1.01
CA GLU A 116 -3.36 -12.97 -0.29
C GLU A 116 -3.03 -11.53 -0.70
N ARG A 117 -3.98 -10.59 -0.53
CA ARG A 117 -3.74 -9.19 -0.84
C ARG A 117 -2.73 -8.56 0.13
N ALA A 118 -2.89 -8.81 1.43
CA ALA A 118 -2.03 -8.26 2.46
C ALA A 118 -0.56 -8.68 2.26
N ARG A 119 -0.34 -9.96 1.95
CA ARG A 119 1.00 -10.49 1.67
C ARG A 119 1.75 -9.70 0.58
N LYS A 120 1.06 -9.28 -0.49
CA LYS A 120 1.67 -8.53 -1.60
C LYS A 120 2.26 -7.19 -1.18
N SER A 121 1.82 -6.64 -0.05
CA SER A 121 2.33 -5.40 0.56
C SER A 121 3.29 -5.66 1.73
N GLY A 122 3.92 -6.83 1.81
CA GLY A 122 4.94 -7.17 2.79
C GLY A 122 4.42 -7.50 4.18
N VAL A 123 3.14 -7.87 4.29
CA VAL A 123 2.53 -8.25 5.58
C VAL A 123 3.08 -9.58 6.07
N THR A 124 3.54 -9.59 7.31
CA THR A 124 4.02 -10.77 8.04
C THR A 124 3.21 -11.03 9.32
N TYR A 125 2.43 -10.06 9.76
CA TYR A 125 1.59 -10.14 10.95
C TYR A 125 0.18 -9.63 10.65
N ILE A 126 -0.83 -10.38 11.13
CA ILE A 126 -2.24 -10.00 11.01
C ILE A 126 -2.89 -10.06 12.39
N ALA A 127 -3.64 -9.01 12.75
CA ALA A 127 -4.50 -8.97 13.92
C ALA A 127 -5.93 -8.65 13.48
N GLU A 128 -6.87 -9.56 13.76
CA GLU A 128 -8.29 -9.38 13.42
C GLU A 128 -9.15 -10.13 14.43
N PRO A 129 -10.46 -9.81 14.55
CA PRO A 129 -11.26 -10.38 15.63
C PRO A 129 -11.56 -11.89 15.52
N GLY A 130 -11.52 -12.47 14.33
CA GLY A 130 -12.04 -13.81 14.11
C GLY A 130 -13.57 -13.87 14.12
N GLY A 131 -14.13 -15.08 14.04
CA GLY A 131 -15.57 -15.32 14.10
C GLY A 131 -16.25 -15.40 12.73
N SER A 132 -15.49 -15.53 11.66
CA SER A 132 -16.02 -15.88 10.34
C SER A 132 -16.29 -17.38 10.27
N ILE A 133 -17.35 -17.77 9.55
CA ILE A 133 -17.58 -19.18 9.19
C ILE A 133 -16.41 -19.75 8.39
N ARG A 134 -15.61 -18.89 7.74
CA ARG A 134 -14.47 -19.26 6.91
C ARG A 134 -13.11 -18.93 7.55
N ASP A 135 -13.04 -18.85 8.90
CA ASP A 135 -11.77 -18.66 9.61
C ASP A 135 -10.75 -19.76 9.28
N ASP A 136 -11.22 -20.99 9.01
CA ASP A 136 -10.41 -22.11 8.53
C ASP A 136 -9.62 -21.77 7.26
N ASN A 137 -10.29 -21.20 6.25
CA ASN A 137 -9.68 -20.75 4.98
C ASN A 137 -8.70 -19.58 5.18
N VAL A 138 -9.03 -18.68 6.08
CA VAL A 138 -8.14 -17.53 6.40
C VAL A 138 -6.87 -18.01 7.09
N ILE A 139 -6.99 -18.94 8.06
CA ILE A 139 -5.86 -19.56 8.77
C ILE A 139 -4.99 -20.36 7.79
N GLU A 140 -5.60 -21.19 6.94
CA GLU A 140 -4.87 -21.97 5.93
C GLU A 140 -4.04 -21.06 5.02
N THR A 141 -4.62 -19.95 4.56
CA THR A 141 -3.92 -18.97 3.71
C THR A 141 -2.77 -18.30 4.46
N ALA A 142 -2.96 -17.94 5.72
CA ALA A 142 -1.89 -17.38 6.55
C ALA A 142 -0.73 -18.37 6.75
N ASN A 143 -1.07 -19.64 7.03
CA ASN A 143 -0.09 -20.72 7.19
C ASN A 143 0.71 -20.97 5.90
N LYS A 144 0.04 -20.95 4.74
CA LYS A 144 0.68 -21.08 3.42
C LYS A 144 1.83 -20.12 3.21
N TYR A 145 1.74 -18.91 3.78
CA TYR A 145 2.74 -17.85 3.62
C TYR A 145 3.58 -17.60 4.87
N GLY A 146 3.42 -18.40 5.91
CA GLY A 146 4.14 -18.21 7.17
C GLY A 146 3.80 -16.90 7.88
N ILE A 147 2.58 -16.37 7.67
CA ILE A 147 2.10 -15.15 8.30
C ILE A 147 1.61 -15.47 9.70
N THR A 148 2.13 -14.76 10.70
CA THR A 148 1.65 -14.85 12.07
C THR A 148 0.32 -14.14 12.21
N MET A 149 -0.72 -14.85 12.66
CA MET A 149 -2.06 -14.29 12.84
C MET A 149 -2.50 -14.37 14.30
N ALA A 150 -3.11 -13.29 14.79
CA ALA A 150 -3.73 -13.22 16.10
C ALA A 150 -5.23 -12.90 15.95
N PHE A 151 -6.07 -13.73 16.55
CA PHE A 151 -7.48 -13.43 16.74
C PHE A 151 -7.66 -12.66 18.04
N THR A 152 -8.08 -11.40 17.93
CA THR A 152 -8.20 -10.49 19.07
C THR A 152 -9.48 -10.74 19.89
N GLY A 153 -10.49 -11.36 19.29
CA GLY A 153 -11.82 -11.49 19.88
C GLY A 153 -12.58 -10.19 20.04
N GLN A 154 -12.01 -9.07 19.58
CA GLN A 154 -12.58 -7.73 19.73
C GLN A 154 -13.02 -7.19 18.36
N ARG A 155 -14.32 -7.21 18.11
CA ARG A 155 -14.90 -6.55 16.94
C ARG A 155 -15.10 -5.07 17.24
N LEU A 156 -14.44 -4.21 16.45
CA LEU A 156 -14.52 -2.76 16.57
C LEU A 156 -15.38 -2.11 15.47
N PHE A 157 -15.88 -2.91 14.54
CA PHE A 157 -16.74 -2.46 13.47
C PHE A 157 -18.20 -2.45 13.93
N HIS A 158 -18.81 -1.26 13.92
CA HIS A 158 -20.19 -1.03 14.31
C HIS A 158 -21.01 -0.52 13.12
N HIS A 159 -22.23 -1.02 13.02
CA HIS A 159 -23.21 -0.54 12.05
C HIS A 159 -24.31 0.23 12.79
#